data_0af2eab1880c8a0642140262784dba80
#
_entry.id   0af2eab1880c8a0642140262784dba80
#
_cell.length_a   1.000
_cell.length_b   1.000
_cell.length_c   1.000
_cell.angle_alpha   90.00
_cell.angle_beta   90.00
_cell.angle_gamma   90.00
#
_symmetry.space_group_name_H-M   'P 1'
#
loop_
_entity.id
_entity.type
_entity.pdbx_description
1 polymer ?
#
loop_
_entity_poly.entity_id
_entity_poly.type
_entity_poly.pdbx_seq_one_letter_code
_entity_poly.pdbx_strand_id
1 'polypeptide(L)'
;MKRLAILLAILLCTTAFAQNKHNASTPKDPATIPLPPDKKGVTIDGKIENSTIYPGTKREFQVFVPQQYDGTKPACLVVGLDGNLFGAITVIDNLITTGEMPVTIGIFLQPGVSYNEDGTVARYNRSNEFDRTDNRLATFLETEVIPLVEKMVTPDGRRILISQDPNDRAITGASSSGIAAFTTAWERPDLFARVYSSVGTFVAMRGGNEYPALVRKTEPKPLRIYLQDGVNDTWNHIFGDWWEQNQLMASALNFAGYEFDYKWDRGTHSIYYGTRAYPDAMRWLWRGWPAKVQAGESMNGMLKSLLAKGEEWQEATSEDMQALGDTLAQLLDSPVEYNNRESHTGYNNPKGISGSGKSGGRHTAEASKYVKNPYRVLPLHNGDKYITTCEGEIFLLKKNSRKAAKMDALPLSGKEIAIYPNRKMLIATEKNSDWLISYLIAPDGSLHCGQQFYWLHNTNNHNHTPYGNMAFDTLGNLYIATPIGIQVCDQNGRVRAILPLPGAGRKVDALAFIGNKIYAKCGGKIFVRTFAHTGWNSWEAPIDVKSQGQG
;
A
#
# COMPACT_ATOMS: atom_id res chain seq x y z
N MET A 1 24.39 56.62 -18.35
CA MET A 1 23.62 56.17 -19.52
C MET A 1 24.29 55.07 -20.35
N LYS A 2 25.62 55.11 -20.65
CA LYS A 2 26.27 54.03 -21.44
C LYS A 2 26.33 52.65 -20.74
N ARG A 3 26.38 52.56 -19.39
CA ARG A 3 26.39 51.28 -18.69
C ARG A 3 25.00 50.59 -18.60
N LEU A 4 23.91 51.37 -18.66
CA LEU A 4 22.56 50.86 -18.66
C LEU A 4 22.16 50.24 -20.02
N ALA A 5 22.65 50.81 -21.11
CA ALA A 5 22.45 50.31 -22.47
C ALA A 5 23.15 48.94 -22.72
N ILE A 6 24.32 48.75 -22.10
CA ILE A 6 25.06 47.48 -22.22
C ILE A 6 24.39 46.35 -21.43
N LEU A 7 23.82 46.63 -20.24
CA LEU A 7 23.06 45.63 -19.47
C LEU A 7 21.76 45.25 -20.19
N LEU A 8 21.05 46.20 -20.81
CA LEU A 8 19.84 45.90 -21.59
C LEU A 8 20.14 45.10 -22.85
N ALA A 9 21.27 45.36 -23.52
CA ALA A 9 21.70 44.60 -24.69
C ALA A 9 22.09 43.15 -24.33
N ILE A 10 22.72 42.93 -23.16
CA ILE A 10 23.07 41.58 -22.70
C ILE A 10 21.78 40.82 -22.29
N LEU A 11 20.78 41.47 -21.67
CA LEU A 11 19.51 40.85 -21.32
C LEU A 11 18.67 40.47 -22.57
N LEU A 12 18.71 41.29 -23.60
CA LEU A 12 18.03 41.03 -24.90
C LEU A 12 18.74 39.93 -25.72
N CYS A 13 20.06 39.81 -25.64
CA CYS A 13 20.78 38.71 -26.28
C CYS A 13 20.54 37.35 -25.59
N THR A 14 20.39 37.31 -24.26
CA THR A 14 20.12 36.06 -23.58
C THR A 14 18.69 35.54 -23.80
N THR A 15 17.72 36.44 -24.01
CA THR A 15 16.33 36.03 -24.36
C THR A 15 16.23 35.59 -25.83
N ALA A 16 17.00 36.16 -26.76
CA ALA A 16 17.01 35.74 -28.17
C ALA A 16 17.69 34.35 -28.38
N PHE A 17 18.69 34.01 -27.57
CA PHE A 17 19.31 32.67 -27.62
C PHE A 17 18.46 31.58 -27.00
N ALA A 18 17.57 31.91 -26.05
CA ALA A 18 16.64 30.95 -25.44
C ALA A 18 15.48 30.58 -26.38
N GLN A 19 15.07 31.46 -27.30
CA GLN A 19 13.95 31.21 -28.21
C GLN A 19 14.29 30.36 -29.44
N ASN A 20 15.56 30.27 -29.86
CA ASN A 20 15.94 29.59 -31.11
C ASN A 20 16.38 28.11 -30.93
N LYS A 21 16.39 27.55 -29.74
CA LYS A 21 16.70 26.12 -29.50
C LYS A 21 15.47 25.20 -29.45
N HIS A 22 14.27 25.70 -29.67
CA HIS A 22 13.03 24.93 -29.43
C HIS A 22 12.35 24.36 -30.69
N ASN A 23 12.89 24.50 -31.87
CA ASN A 23 12.32 23.95 -33.11
C ASN A 23 13.15 22.82 -33.76
N ALA A 24 14.19 22.33 -33.12
CA ALA A 24 14.79 21.08 -33.57
C ALA A 24 13.85 19.95 -33.13
N SER A 25 13.12 19.33 -34.04
CA SER A 25 12.40 18.11 -33.81
C SER A 25 13.37 17.09 -33.21
N THR A 26 13.21 16.77 -31.91
CA THR A 26 14.02 15.71 -31.30
C THR A 26 13.83 14.46 -32.15
N PRO A 27 14.88 13.81 -32.64
CA PRO A 27 14.75 12.60 -33.44
C PRO A 27 13.85 11.59 -32.73
N LYS A 28 12.98 10.91 -33.48
CA LYS A 28 12.17 9.82 -32.91
C LYS A 28 13.11 8.71 -32.49
N ASP A 29 12.90 8.19 -31.29
CA ASP A 29 13.62 7.00 -30.81
C ASP A 29 13.40 5.83 -31.80
N PRO A 30 14.46 5.14 -32.26
CA PRO A 30 14.33 4.00 -33.18
C PRO A 30 13.35 2.92 -32.66
N ALA A 31 13.25 2.73 -31.36
CA ALA A 31 12.31 1.79 -30.76
C ALA A 31 10.84 2.13 -31.03
N THR A 32 10.51 3.35 -31.46
CA THR A 32 9.14 3.75 -31.83
C THR A 32 8.77 3.43 -33.28
N ILE A 33 9.71 2.91 -34.09
CA ILE A 33 9.50 2.57 -35.49
C ILE A 33 9.07 1.10 -35.57
N PRO A 34 7.90 0.77 -36.16
CA PRO A 34 7.45 -0.62 -36.25
C PRO A 34 8.47 -1.52 -37.00
N LEU A 35 8.73 -2.69 -36.44
CA LEU A 35 9.57 -3.70 -37.11
C LEU A 35 8.92 -4.17 -38.43
N PRO A 36 9.71 -4.71 -39.37
CA PRO A 36 9.19 -5.41 -40.55
C PRO A 36 8.26 -6.57 -40.15
N PRO A 37 7.24 -6.92 -40.96
CA PRO A 37 6.24 -7.94 -40.62
C PRO A 37 6.84 -9.32 -40.25
N ASP A 38 7.93 -9.68 -40.87
CA ASP A 38 8.65 -10.94 -40.63
C ASP A 38 9.44 -10.98 -39.32
N LYS A 39 9.59 -9.83 -38.64
CA LYS A 39 10.30 -9.68 -37.35
C LYS A 39 9.41 -9.28 -36.20
N LYS A 40 8.15 -8.99 -36.46
CA LYS A 40 7.18 -8.61 -35.43
C LYS A 40 6.72 -9.78 -34.59
N GLY A 41 6.52 -9.52 -33.30
CA GLY A 41 5.73 -10.39 -32.45
C GLY A 41 4.25 -10.45 -32.90
N VAL A 42 3.49 -11.35 -32.31
CA VAL A 42 2.05 -11.53 -32.59
C VAL A 42 1.21 -10.91 -31.48
N THR A 43 -0.01 -10.51 -31.84
CA THR A 43 -1.01 -10.03 -30.88
C THR A 43 -2.25 -10.93 -30.89
N ILE A 44 -2.83 -11.13 -29.71
CA ILE A 44 -4.03 -11.94 -29.51
C ILE A 44 -5.01 -11.07 -28.73
N ASP A 45 -6.22 -10.89 -29.26
CA ASP A 45 -7.28 -10.16 -28.58
C ASP A 45 -8.05 -11.09 -27.62
N GLY A 46 -8.46 -10.55 -26.48
CA GLY A 46 -9.23 -11.28 -25.49
C GLY A 46 -10.30 -10.40 -24.83
N LYS A 47 -11.22 -11.05 -24.12
CA LYS A 47 -12.32 -10.39 -23.40
C LYS A 47 -12.51 -11.01 -22.02
N ILE A 48 -12.90 -10.18 -21.05
CA ILE A 48 -13.33 -10.62 -19.72
C ILE A 48 -14.74 -10.08 -19.47
N GLU A 49 -15.70 -10.97 -19.26
CA GLU A 49 -17.12 -10.60 -19.07
C GLU A 49 -17.68 -11.09 -17.72
N ASN A 50 -16.96 -11.99 -17.03
CA ASN A 50 -17.42 -12.64 -15.80
C ASN A 50 -16.40 -12.44 -14.66
N SER A 51 -15.99 -11.19 -14.43
CA SER A 51 -15.08 -10.89 -13.33
C SER A 51 -15.79 -11.03 -11.98
N THR A 52 -15.15 -11.70 -11.03
CA THR A 52 -15.59 -11.77 -9.63
C THR A 52 -15.13 -10.55 -8.83
N ILE A 53 -13.97 -9.99 -9.19
CA ILE A 53 -13.40 -8.79 -8.56
C ILE A 53 -14.13 -7.51 -9.00
N TYR A 54 -14.53 -7.45 -10.29
CA TYR A 54 -15.28 -6.34 -10.88
C TYR A 54 -16.58 -6.83 -11.52
N PRO A 55 -17.56 -7.29 -10.71
CA PRO A 55 -18.77 -7.94 -11.23
C PRO A 55 -19.59 -7.01 -12.12
N GLY A 56 -20.19 -7.58 -13.17
CA GLY A 56 -21.03 -6.88 -14.13
C GLY A 56 -20.25 -5.99 -15.11
N THR A 57 -18.93 -6.06 -15.14
CA THR A 57 -18.12 -5.33 -16.13
C THR A 57 -17.70 -6.25 -17.27
N LYS A 58 -17.63 -5.67 -18.47
CA LYS A 58 -16.97 -6.25 -19.64
C LYS A 58 -15.77 -5.41 -20.01
N ARG A 59 -14.71 -6.06 -20.48
CA ARG A 59 -13.49 -5.38 -20.94
C ARG A 59 -12.78 -6.19 -22.00
N GLU A 60 -12.07 -5.49 -22.83
CA GLU A 60 -11.17 -6.06 -23.82
C GLU A 60 -9.73 -5.97 -23.33
N PHE A 61 -8.91 -6.88 -23.80
CA PHE A 61 -7.46 -6.83 -23.61
C PHE A 61 -6.76 -7.39 -24.84
N GLN A 62 -5.49 -7.03 -24.98
CA GLN A 62 -4.62 -7.52 -26.04
C GLN A 62 -3.38 -8.14 -25.41
N VAL A 63 -3.00 -9.32 -25.84
CA VAL A 63 -1.77 -9.99 -25.45
C VAL A 63 -0.77 -9.87 -26.59
N PHE A 64 0.41 -9.33 -26.31
CA PHE A 64 1.54 -9.29 -27.20
C PHE A 64 2.53 -10.40 -26.83
N VAL A 65 2.95 -11.18 -27.83
CA VAL A 65 3.97 -12.23 -27.67
C VAL A 65 5.08 -11.99 -28.70
N PRO A 66 6.32 -11.68 -28.26
CA PRO A 66 7.41 -11.36 -29.18
C PRO A 66 7.85 -12.60 -29.97
N GLN A 67 8.47 -12.40 -31.12
CA GLN A 67 8.96 -13.48 -31.98
C GLN A 67 10.02 -14.34 -31.27
N GLN A 68 10.82 -13.74 -30.41
CA GLN A 68 11.90 -14.41 -29.65
C GLN A 68 11.40 -15.34 -28.54
N TYR A 69 10.11 -15.31 -28.22
CA TYR A 69 9.50 -16.21 -27.25
C TYR A 69 9.17 -17.55 -27.90
N ASP A 70 9.66 -18.64 -27.35
CA ASP A 70 9.52 -20.00 -27.90
C ASP A 70 8.48 -20.89 -27.18
N GLY A 71 7.87 -20.41 -26.10
CA GLY A 71 6.87 -21.14 -25.31
C GLY A 71 7.45 -22.22 -24.39
N THR A 72 8.78 -22.34 -24.25
CA THR A 72 9.43 -23.39 -23.44
C THR A 72 9.74 -22.95 -22.01
N LYS A 73 9.97 -21.63 -21.80
CA LYS A 73 10.31 -21.05 -20.50
C LYS A 73 9.39 -19.87 -20.21
N PRO A 74 9.11 -19.58 -18.92
CA PRO A 74 8.38 -18.37 -18.56
C PRO A 74 9.09 -17.10 -19.06
N ALA A 75 8.32 -16.18 -19.66
CA ALA A 75 8.78 -14.86 -20.07
C ALA A 75 8.55 -13.82 -18.99
N CYS A 76 9.27 -12.70 -19.07
CA CYS A 76 8.93 -11.50 -18.33
C CYS A 76 7.55 -10.97 -18.73
N LEU A 77 6.98 -10.06 -17.94
CA LEU A 77 5.65 -9.49 -18.14
C LEU A 77 5.68 -7.97 -18.12
N VAL A 78 4.98 -7.32 -19.06
CA VAL A 78 4.54 -5.92 -18.94
C VAL A 78 3.02 -5.88 -18.98
N VAL A 79 2.39 -5.28 -17.97
CA VAL A 79 0.96 -4.95 -17.99
C VAL A 79 0.80 -3.49 -18.34
N GLY A 80 0.12 -3.18 -19.44
CA GLY A 80 -0.30 -1.84 -19.85
C GLY A 80 -1.75 -1.59 -19.49
N LEU A 81 -2.02 -0.61 -18.67
CA LEU A 81 -3.38 -0.19 -18.30
C LEU A 81 -3.88 0.87 -19.28
N ASP A 82 -5.19 0.95 -19.54
CA ASP A 82 -5.84 1.70 -20.64
C ASP A 82 -5.42 1.19 -22.04
N GLY A 83 -5.11 -0.09 -22.15
CA GLY A 83 -4.73 -0.72 -23.42
C GLY A 83 -3.28 -0.42 -23.85
N ASN A 84 -3.03 -0.49 -25.15
CA ASN A 84 -1.70 -0.26 -25.73
C ASN A 84 -1.35 1.25 -25.80
N LEU A 85 -1.27 1.91 -24.63
CA LEU A 85 -0.77 3.28 -24.54
C LEU A 85 0.71 3.35 -24.96
N PHE A 86 1.20 4.53 -25.28
CA PHE A 86 2.60 4.85 -25.59
C PHE A 86 3.17 4.14 -26.83
N GLY A 87 2.35 3.42 -27.61
CA GLY A 87 2.87 2.52 -28.65
C GLY A 87 3.68 1.36 -28.05
N ALA A 88 3.32 0.93 -26.84
CA ALA A 88 4.09 0.02 -25.99
C ALA A 88 4.48 -1.27 -26.70
N ILE A 89 3.57 -1.88 -27.46
CA ILE A 89 3.86 -3.11 -28.23
C ILE A 89 5.07 -2.89 -29.16
N THR A 90 5.05 -1.79 -29.94
CA THR A 90 6.14 -1.48 -30.87
C THR A 90 7.46 -1.24 -30.13
N VAL A 91 7.43 -0.51 -29.03
CA VAL A 91 8.64 -0.20 -28.25
C VAL A 91 9.22 -1.48 -27.62
N ILE A 92 8.38 -2.28 -26.97
CA ILE A 92 8.80 -3.53 -26.33
C ILE A 92 9.40 -4.50 -27.36
N ASP A 93 8.73 -4.68 -28.50
CA ASP A 93 9.18 -5.57 -29.57
C ASP A 93 10.58 -5.16 -30.11
N ASN A 94 10.79 -3.85 -30.32
CA ASN A 94 12.10 -3.32 -30.72
C ASN A 94 13.17 -3.53 -29.66
N LEU A 95 12.89 -3.19 -28.39
CA LEU A 95 13.85 -3.32 -27.30
C LEU A 95 14.24 -4.78 -27.03
N ILE A 96 13.33 -5.72 -27.19
CA ILE A 96 13.63 -7.15 -27.14
C ILE A 96 14.53 -7.56 -28.32
N THR A 97 14.20 -7.10 -29.53
CA THR A 97 14.95 -7.41 -30.75
C THR A 97 16.38 -6.88 -30.70
N THR A 98 16.59 -5.70 -30.09
CA THR A 98 17.93 -5.11 -29.92
C THR A 98 18.68 -5.62 -28.68
N GLY A 99 18.04 -6.46 -27.85
CA GLY A 99 18.64 -7.00 -26.62
C GLY A 99 18.72 -6.00 -25.47
N GLU A 100 18.01 -4.87 -25.57
CA GLU A 100 17.92 -3.83 -24.53
C GLU A 100 16.90 -4.20 -23.44
N MET A 101 16.08 -5.21 -23.71
CA MET A 101 15.03 -5.70 -22.80
C MET A 101 14.94 -7.23 -22.89
N PRO A 102 14.65 -7.95 -21.79
CA PRO A 102 14.45 -9.40 -21.85
C PRO A 102 13.22 -9.77 -22.68
N VAL A 103 13.14 -11.05 -23.06
CA VAL A 103 11.93 -11.59 -23.70
C VAL A 103 10.72 -11.38 -22.80
N THR A 104 9.79 -10.57 -23.23
CA THR A 104 8.69 -10.06 -22.40
C THR A 104 7.36 -10.17 -23.14
N ILE A 105 6.37 -10.79 -22.49
CA ILE A 105 4.97 -10.80 -22.93
C ILE A 105 4.29 -9.53 -22.43
N GLY A 106 3.47 -8.90 -23.28
CA GLY A 106 2.67 -7.73 -22.92
C GLY A 106 1.20 -8.10 -22.73
N ILE A 107 0.55 -7.60 -21.69
CA ILE A 107 -0.91 -7.65 -21.49
C ILE A 107 -1.41 -6.21 -21.44
N PHE A 108 -2.22 -5.80 -22.42
CA PHE A 108 -2.74 -4.44 -22.57
C PHE A 108 -4.24 -4.44 -22.28
N LEU A 109 -4.61 -3.96 -21.08
CA LEU A 109 -5.93 -4.13 -20.50
C LEU A 109 -6.74 -2.85 -20.56
N GLN A 110 -7.96 -2.90 -21.11
CA GLN A 110 -8.93 -1.81 -21.02
C GLN A 110 -9.66 -1.83 -19.67
N PRO A 111 -10.10 -0.68 -19.13
CA PRO A 111 -10.96 -0.64 -17.95
C PRO A 111 -12.33 -1.26 -18.24
N GLY A 112 -13.00 -1.72 -17.19
CA GLY A 112 -14.31 -2.32 -17.31
C GLY A 112 -15.42 -1.33 -17.67
N VAL A 113 -16.42 -1.80 -18.40
CA VAL A 113 -17.66 -1.08 -18.71
C VAL A 113 -18.83 -2.00 -18.39
N SER A 114 -19.86 -1.47 -17.72
CA SER A 114 -21.12 -2.17 -17.51
C SER A 114 -22.17 -1.65 -18.52
N TYR A 115 -23.02 -2.53 -19.00
CA TYR A 115 -24.03 -2.22 -20.00
C TYR A 115 -25.43 -2.54 -19.46
N ASN A 116 -26.42 -1.78 -19.92
CA ASN A 116 -27.84 -2.06 -19.75
C ASN A 116 -28.28 -3.20 -20.69
N GLU A 117 -29.50 -3.71 -20.48
CA GLU A 117 -30.06 -4.77 -21.30
C GLU A 117 -30.23 -4.36 -22.79
N ASP A 118 -30.44 -3.08 -23.05
CA ASP A 118 -30.54 -2.50 -24.41
C ASP A 118 -29.17 -2.28 -25.09
N GLY A 119 -28.05 -2.63 -24.41
CA GLY A 119 -26.70 -2.47 -24.93
C GLY A 119 -26.09 -1.09 -24.71
N THR A 120 -26.82 -0.13 -24.14
CA THR A 120 -26.26 1.18 -23.77
C THR A 120 -25.35 1.09 -22.57
N VAL A 121 -24.37 2.01 -22.45
CA VAL A 121 -23.45 2.03 -21.31
C VAL A 121 -24.20 2.44 -20.04
N ALA A 122 -24.21 1.57 -19.05
CA ALA A 122 -24.73 1.85 -17.71
C ALA A 122 -23.70 2.52 -16.83
N ARG A 123 -22.43 2.11 -16.91
CA ARG A 123 -21.36 2.63 -16.04
C ARG A 123 -19.97 2.41 -16.64
N TYR A 124 -19.19 3.49 -16.70
CA TYR A 124 -17.74 3.41 -16.92
C TYR A 124 -17.04 3.13 -15.60
N ASN A 125 -16.24 2.07 -15.55
CA ASN A 125 -15.63 1.62 -14.29
C ASN A 125 -14.18 2.12 -14.09
N ARG A 126 -13.61 2.85 -15.06
CA ARG A 126 -12.19 3.25 -15.07
C ARG A 126 -11.73 3.91 -13.77
N SER A 127 -12.43 4.93 -13.30
CA SER A 127 -12.06 5.62 -12.05
C SER A 127 -12.21 4.70 -10.82
N ASN A 128 -13.22 3.82 -10.81
CA ASN A 128 -13.38 2.85 -9.72
C ASN A 128 -12.29 1.78 -9.70
N GLU A 129 -11.68 1.46 -10.84
CA GLU A 129 -10.61 0.47 -10.94
C GLU A 129 -9.22 1.08 -10.75
N PHE A 130 -9.00 2.28 -11.29
CA PHE A 130 -7.66 2.85 -11.42
C PHE A 130 -7.33 3.94 -10.41
N ASP A 131 -8.31 4.70 -9.90
CA ASP A 131 -8.03 5.74 -8.90
C ASP A 131 -8.09 5.24 -7.44
N ARG A 132 -8.33 3.94 -7.23
CA ARG A 132 -8.32 3.35 -5.89
C ARG A 132 -6.90 3.17 -5.39
N THR A 133 -6.74 3.28 -4.07
CA THR A 133 -5.45 3.12 -3.38
C THR A 133 -5.36 1.80 -2.60
N ASP A 134 -5.99 0.73 -3.12
CA ASP A 134 -6.00 -0.62 -2.54
C ASP A 134 -5.43 -1.68 -3.51
N ASN A 135 -5.32 -2.92 -3.05
CA ASN A 135 -4.76 -4.04 -3.83
C ASN A 135 -5.75 -4.70 -4.79
N ARG A 136 -6.95 -4.17 -4.97
CA ARG A 136 -8.02 -4.83 -5.75
C ARG A 136 -7.63 -5.09 -7.20
N LEU A 137 -7.00 -4.10 -7.86
CA LEU A 137 -6.53 -4.27 -9.24
C LEU A 137 -5.42 -5.33 -9.32
N ALA A 138 -4.50 -5.35 -8.36
CA ALA A 138 -3.46 -6.37 -8.30
C ALA A 138 -4.06 -7.78 -8.14
N THR A 139 -5.05 -7.94 -7.26
CA THR A 139 -5.78 -9.20 -7.07
C THR A 139 -6.47 -9.62 -8.36
N PHE A 140 -7.12 -8.68 -9.06
CA PHE A 140 -7.76 -8.96 -10.36
C PHE A 140 -6.75 -9.46 -11.41
N LEU A 141 -5.61 -8.80 -11.52
CA LEU A 141 -4.54 -9.24 -12.44
C LEU A 141 -4.02 -10.63 -12.10
N GLU A 142 -3.78 -10.90 -10.81
CA GLU A 142 -3.23 -12.16 -10.33
C GLU A 142 -4.21 -13.33 -10.49
N THR A 143 -5.49 -13.12 -10.14
CA THR A 143 -6.45 -14.24 -10.03
C THR A 143 -7.32 -14.45 -11.27
N GLU A 144 -7.49 -13.42 -12.10
CA GLU A 144 -8.37 -13.49 -13.27
C GLU A 144 -7.62 -13.29 -14.59
N VAL A 145 -6.81 -12.22 -14.73
CA VAL A 145 -6.22 -11.83 -16.02
C VAL A 145 -5.05 -12.75 -16.38
N ILE A 146 -4.04 -12.86 -15.54
CA ILE A 146 -2.83 -13.66 -15.83
C ILE A 146 -3.20 -15.14 -16.06
N PRO A 147 -4.02 -15.80 -15.20
CA PRO A 147 -4.42 -17.19 -15.45
C PRO A 147 -5.26 -17.39 -16.72
N LEU A 148 -6.03 -16.38 -17.14
CA LEU A 148 -6.74 -16.43 -18.41
C LEU A 148 -5.77 -16.38 -19.59
N VAL A 149 -4.79 -15.49 -19.56
CA VAL A 149 -3.77 -15.35 -20.61
C VAL A 149 -2.91 -16.60 -20.72
N GLU A 150 -2.53 -17.23 -19.62
CA GLU A 150 -1.75 -18.48 -19.63
C GLU A 150 -2.50 -19.69 -20.23
N LYS A 151 -3.84 -19.61 -20.34
CA LYS A 151 -4.64 -20.61 -21.06
C LYS A 151 -4.71 -20.37 -22.57
N MET A 152 -4.31 -19.19 -23.03
CA MET A 152 -4.31 -18.85 -24.47
C MET A 152 -3.11 -19.51 -25.16
N VAL A 153 -3.25 -19.63 -26.47
CA VAL A 153 -2.20 -20.16 -27.36
C VAL A 153 -2.03 -19.18 -28.50
N THR A 154 -0.80 -18.92 -28.89
CA THR A 154 -0.50 -18.06 -30.04
C THR A 154 -1.00 -18.67 -31.34
N PRO A 155 -1.25 -17.88 -32.41
CA PRO A 155 -1.68 -18.42 -33.73
C PRO A 155 -0.73 -19.47 -34.32
N ASP A 156 0.55 -19.43 -33.95
CA ASP A 156 1.59 -20.39 -34.34
C ASP A 156 1.78 -21.56 -33.35
N GLY A 157 0.89 -21.68 -32.33
CA GLY A 157 0.82 -22.83 -31.42
C GLY A 157 1.72 -22.75 -30.18
N ARG A 158 2.37 -21.63 -29.89
CA ARG A 158 3.19 -21.47 -28.66
C ARG A 158 2.28 -21.32 -27.43
N ARG A 159 2.62 -22.02 -26.34
CA ARG A 159 1.98 -21.83 -25.03
C ARG A 159 2.48 -20.53 -24.40
N ILE A 160 1.63 -19.88 -23.64
CA ILE A 160 2.00 -18.67 -22.89
C ILE A 160 2.33 -19.05 -21.45
N LEU A 161 3.56 -18.80 -21.04
CA LEU A 161 4.07 -19.02 -19.69
C LEU A 161 4.64 -17.70 -19.17
N ILE A 162 4.17 -17.24 -18.01
CA ILE A 162 4.55 -15.96 -17.42
C ILE A 162 5.35 -16.21 -16.13
N SER A 163 6.51 -15.54 -15.99
CA SER A 163 7.32 -15.62 -14.78
C SER A 163 6.54 -15.22 -13.55
N GLN A 164 6.71 -15.94 -12.45
CA GLN A 164 6.12 -15.65 -11.14
C GLN A 164 6.99 -14.70 -10.30
N ASP A 165 8.24 -14.45 -10.71
CA ASP A 165 9.14 -13.53 -10.00
C ASP A 165 8.69 -12.08 -10.22
N PRO A 166 8.40 -11.28 -9.17
CA PRO A 166 8.06 -9.87 -9.32
C PRO A 166 9.16 -9.07 -10.04
N ASN A 167 10.42 -9.50 -9.94
CA ASN A 167 11.53 -8.88 -10.64
C ASN A 167 11.42 -8.96 -12.17
N ASP A 168 10.63 -9.89 -12.69
CA ASP A 168 10.37 -10.09 -14.11
C ASP A 168 9.10 -9.37 -14.57
N ARG A 169 8.47 -8.53 -13.73
CA ARG A 169 7.17 -7.95 -14.02
C ARG A 169 7.16 -6.43 -13.88
N ALA A 170 6.63 -5.77 -14.89
CA ALA A 170 6.42 -4.32 -14.93
C ALA A 170 4.94 -3.99 -15.17
N ILE A 171 4.51 -2.82 -14.67
CA ILE A 171 3.17 -2.28 -14.91
C ILE A 171 3.27 -0.81 -15.30
N THR A 172 2.46 -0.40 -16.29
CA THR A 172 2.55 0.92 -16.93
C THR A 172 1.19 1.55 -17.12
N GLY A 173 1.12 2.90 -17.04
CA GLY A 173 -0.12 3.63 -17.27
C GLY A 173 0.05 5.14 -17.30
N ALA A 174 -1.05 5.85 -17.63
CA ALA A 174 -1.11 7.32 -17.66
C ALA A 174 -2.33 7.83 -16.89
N SER A 175 -2.18 8.98 -16.21
CA SER A 175 -3.26 9.60 -15.45
C SER A 175 -3.81 8.64 -14.37
N SER A 176 -5.11 8.33 -14.38
CA SER A 176 -5.69 7.31 -13.47
C SER A 176 -4.97 5.96 -13.60
N SER A 177 -4.62 5.52 -14.81
CA SER A 177 -3.85 4.28 -14.96
C SER A 177 -2.38 4.42 -14.54
N GLY A 178 -1.83 5.65 -14.50
CA GLY A 178 -0.50 5.94 -13.96
C GLY A 178 -0.42 5.73 -12.45
N ILE A 179 -1.38 6.28 -11.70
CA ILE A 179 -1.47 5.99 -10.26
C ILE A 179 -1.85 4.52 -10.00
N ALA A 180 -2.71 3.90 -10.84
CA ALA A 180 -3.05 2.49 -10.72
C ALA A 180 -1.83 1.58 -10.88
N ALA A 181 -0.93 1.90 -11.81
CA ALA A 181 0.33 1.17 -12.00
C ALA A 181 1.19 1.25 -10.73
N PHE A 182 1.35 2.46 -10.17
CA PHE A 182 2.06 2.64 -8.90
C PHE A 182 1.37 1.90 -7.76
N THR A 183 0.07 2.10 -7.57
CA THR A 183 -0.72 1.45 -6.52
C THR A 183 -0.59 -0.07 -6.57
N THR A 184 -0.73 -0.66 -7.76
CA THR A 184 -0.65 -2.12 -7.94
C THR A 184 0.69 -2.68 -7.46
N ALA A 185 1.79 -2.09 -7.86
CA ALA A 185 3.12 -2.54 -7.45
C ALA A 185 3.40 -2.19 -5.97
N TRP A 186 2.97 -1.01 -5.51
CA TRP A 186 3.20 -0.58 -4.13
C TRP A 186 2.38 -1.38 -3.12
N GLU A 187 1.16 -1.78 -3.49
CA GLU A 187 0.33 -2.68 -2.71
C GLU A 187 0.80 -4.13 -2.78
N ARG A 188 1.33 -4.58 -3.94
CA ARG A 188 1.76 -5.95 -4.19
C ARG A 188 3.17 -5.99 -4.80
N PRO A 189 4.22 -5.62 -4.01
CA PRO A 189 5.61 -5.70 -4.46
C PRO A 189 6.09 -7.15 -4.69
N ASP A 190 5.34 -8.12 -4.20
CA ASP A 190 5.48 -9.55 -4.49
C ASP A 190 4.92 -9.96 -5.87
N LEU A 191 4.21 -9.06 -6.55
CA LEU A 191 3.62 -9.28 -7.87
C LEU A 191 4.32 -8.47 -8.97
N PHE A 192 4.72 -7.22 -8.69
CA PHE A 192 5.40 -6.32 -9.63
C PHE A 192 6.52 -5.55 -8.95
N ALA A 193 7.70 -5.48 -9.58
CA ALA A 193 8.83 -4.69 -9.08
C ALA A 193 9.14 -3.44 -9.91
N ARG A 194 8.52 -3.25 -11.09
CA ARG A 194 8.82 -2.15 -12.01
C ARG A 194 7.57 -1.37 -12.38
N VAL A 195 7.64 -0.03 -12.32
CA VAL A 195 6.51 0.87 -12.56
C VAL A 195 6.89 1.98 -13.53
N TYR A 196 6.06 2.21 -14.55
CA TYR A 196 6.04 3.45 -15.32
C TYR A 196 4.73 4.17 -15.10
N SER A 197 4.79 5.39 -14.55
CA SER A 197 3.64 6.26 -14.32
C SER A 197 3.84 7.58 -15.07
N SER A 198 3.03 7.83 -16.09
CA SER A 198 3.01 9.06 -16.84
C SER A 198 1.82 9.93 -16.40
N VAL A 199 2.05 11.22 -16.16
CA VAL A 199 1.03 12.19 -15.69
C VAL A 199 0.12 11.61 -14.60
N GLY A 200 0.74 10.92 -13.62
CA GLY A 200 0.04 10.12 -12.61
C GLY A 200 -0.93 10.92 -11.75
N THR A 201 -2.13 10.39 -11.50
CA THR A 201 -3.19 11.04 -10.73
C THR A 201 -2.94 10.99 -9.22
N PHE A 202 -1.79 11.51 -8.75
CA PHE A 202 -1.47 11.61 -7.32
C PHE A 202 -2.15 12.79 -6.63
N VAL A 203 -3.28 13.25 -7.14
CA VAL A 203 -4.11 14.35 -6.62
C VAL A 203 -5.22 13.84 -5.69
N ALA A 204 -6.02 14.76 -5.13
CA ALA A 204 -7.10 14.47 -4.19
C ALA A 204 -8.31 13.78 -4.85
N MET A 205 -8.02 12.79 -5.70
CA MET A 205 -9.01 11.90 -6.31
C MET A 205 -8.89 10.52 -5.65
N ARG A 206 -9.90 10.10 -4.93
CA ARG A 206 -9.94 8.81 -4.20
C ARG A 206 -8.72 8.51 -3.32
N GLY A 207 -8.07 9.54 -2.75
CA GLY A 207 -6.96 9.38 -1.81
C GLY A 207 -5.57 9.32 -2.44
N GLY A 208 -5.41 9.58 -3.74
CA GLY A 208 -4.11 9.58 -4.40
C GLY A 208 -3.11 10.57 -3.82
N ASN A 209 -3.58 11.69 -3.31
CA ASN A 209 -2.77 12.72 -2.65
C ASN A 209 -2.15 12.30 -1.30
N GLU A 210 -2.53 11.17 -0.75
CA GLU A 210 -1.95 10.64 0.49
C GLU A 210 -0.61 9.92 0.25
N TYR A 211 -0.36 9.45 -0.98
CA TYR A 211 0.85 8.66 -1.28
C TYR A 211 2.17 9.34 -0.92
N PRO A 212 2.40 10.64 -1.17
CA PRO A 212 3.66 11.26 -0.76
C PRO A 212 3.92 11.15 0.74
N ALA A 213 2.89 11.26 1.57
CA ALA A 213 3.00 11.11 3.02
C ALA A 213 3.19 9.64 3.43
N LEU A 214 2.45 8.71 2.83
CA LEU A 214 2.55 7.27 3.09
C LEU A 214 3.91 6.73 2.69
N VAL A 215 4.43 7.08 1.52
CA VAL A 215 5.75 6.67 1.03
C VAL A 215 6.87 7.09 1.98
N ARG A 216 6.82 8.34 2.52
CA ARG A 216 7.81 8.83 3.49
C ARG A 216 7.80 8.08 4.82
N LYS A 217 6.68 7.54 5.22
CA LYS A 217 6.48 6.85 6.51
C LYS A 217 6.62 5.34 6.40
N THR A 218 6.38 4.78 5.21
CA THR A 218 6.43 3.33 4.99
C THR A 218 7.87 2.87 4.77
N GLU A 219 8.20 1.73 5.35
CA GLU A 219 9.45 1.02 5.05
C GLU A 219 9.56 0.77 3.54
N PRO A 220 10.70 1.09 2.90
CA PRO A 220 10.86 0.96 1.45
C PRO A 220 10.62 -0.47 0.96
N LYS A 221 10.03 -0.58 -0.21
CA LYS A 221 9.73 -1.83 -0.90
C LYS A 221 10.67 -2.01 -2.08
N PRO A 222 10.94 -3.23 -2.55
CA PRO A 222 11.84 -3.49 -3.68
C PRO A 222 11.18 -3.09 -5.02
N LEU A 223 11.02 -1.80 -5.24
CA LEU A 223 10.39 -1.23 -6.43
C LEU A 223 11.35 -0.30 -7.17
N ARG A 224 11.33 -0.39 -8.48
CA ARG A 224 11.96 0.54 -9.42
C ARG A 224 10.89 1.32 -10.16
N ILE A 225 10.92 2.66 -10.06
CA ILE A 225 9.80 3.53 -10.47
C ILE A 225 10.30 4.60 -11.42
N TYR A 226 9.64 4.74 -12.57
CA TYR A 226 9.88 5.84 -13.51
C TYR A 226 8.65 6.73 -13.59
N LEU A 227 8.81 8.02 -13.29
CA LEU A 227 7.76 9.02 -13.38
C LEU A 227 7.94 9.88 -14.62
N GLN A 228 6.85 10.30 -15.25
CA GLN A 228 6.87 11.31 -16.30
C GLN A 228 5.73 12.30 -16.08
N ASP A 229 6.05 13.59 -16.17
CA ASP A 229 5.05 14.65 -16.12
C ASP A 229 5.58 15.93 -16.80
N GLY A 230 4.70 16.92 -16.99
CA GLY A 230 5.03 18.20 -17.61
C GLY A 230 4.53 19.40 -16.81
N VAL A 231 5.31 20.50 -16.82
CA VAL A 231 5.05 21.72 -16.04
C VAL A 231 3.72 22.43 -16.39
N ASN A 232 3.07 22.07 -17.50
CA ASN A 232 1.77 22.59 -17.90
C ASN A 232 0.66 21.53 -17.74
N ASP A 233 0.86 20.55 -16.86
CA ASP A 233 -0.18 19.57 -16.56
C ASP A 233 -1.40 20.23 -15.89
N THR A 234 -2.47 19.49 -15.75
CA THR A 234 -3.77 19.98 -15.32
C THR A 234 -3.72 20.48 -13.87
N TRP A 235 -4.19 21.72 -13.69
CA TRP A 235 -4.59 22.24 -12.40
C TRP A 235 -6.12 22.21 -12.30
N ASN A 236 -6.64 21.63 -11.24
CA ASN A 236 -8.06 21.47 -11.02
C ASN A 236 -8.46 22.01 -9.65
N HIS A 237 -9.49 22.87 -9.58
CA HIS A 237 -9.96 23.50 -8.34
C HIS A 237 -10.40 22.52 -7.25
N ILE A 238 -10.83 21.30 -7.64
CA ILE A 238 -11.38 20.30 -6.72
C ILE A 238 -10.31 19.29 -6.32
N PHE A 239 -9.50 18.82 -7.29
CA PHE A 239 -8.57 17.71 -7.07
C PHE A 239 -7.13 18.16 -6.82
N GLY A 240 -6.74 19.37 -7.21
CA GLY A 240 -5.39 19.91 -7.07
C GLY A 240 -4.58 19.93 -8.37
N ASP A 241 -3.28 20.07 -8.24
CA ASP A 241 -2.33 20.24 -9.34
C ASP A 241 -1.56 18.94 -9.57
N TRP A 242 -1.68 18.38 -10.79
CA TRP A 242 -0.99 17.11 -11.14
C TRP A 242 0.52 17.28 -11.12
N TRP A 243 1.04 18.37 -11.68
CA TRP A 243 2.47 18.66 -11.72
C TRP A 243 3.07 18.73 -10.31
N GLU A 244 2.49 19.53 -9.42
CA GLU A 244 2.97 19.65 -8.05
C GLU A 244 2.91 18.31 -7.31
N GLN A 245 1.84 17.54 -7.48
CA GLN A 245 1.69 16.24 -6.82
C GLN A 245 2.68 15.19 -7.32
N ASN A 246 2.99 15.17 -8.61
CA ASN A 246 4.05 14.30 -9.15
C ASN A 246 5.43 14.69 -8.64
N GLN A 247 5.72 15.98 -8.45
CA GLN A 247 6.96 16.44 -7.81
C GLN A 247 7.02 16.05 -6.33
N LEU A 248 5.90 16.18 -5.58
CA LEU A 248 5.82 15.71 -4.20
C LEU A 248 6.06 14.20 -4.10
N MET A 249 5.53 13.45 -5.06
CA MET A 249 5.74 12.01 -5.17
C MET A 249 7.21 11.67 -5.40
N ALA A 250 7.88 12.33 -6.36
CA ALA A 250 9.31 12.17 -6.61
C ALA A 250 10.15 12.51 -5.37
N SER A 251 9.82 13.62 -4.68
CA SER A 251 10.46 14.01 -3.43
C SER A 251 10.26 12.96 -2.32
N ALA A 252 9.10 12.32 -2.25
CA ALA A 252 8.83 11.26 -1.29
C ALA A 252 9.61 9.98 -1.60
N LEU A 253 9.68 9.59 -2.87
CA LEU A 253 10.47 8.43 -3.32
C LEU A 253 11.96 8.62 -3.02
N ASN A 254 12.50 9.82 -3.28
CA ASN A 254 13.87 10.16 -2.92
C ASN A 254 14.13 10.05 -1.42
N PHE A 255 13.27 10.65 -0.60
CA PHE A 255 13.37 10.58 0.87
C PHE A 255 13.29 9.14 1.39
N ALA A 256 12.43 8.33 0.81
CA ALA A 256 12.27 6.93 1.18
C ALA A 256 13.34 6.01 0.57
N GLY A 257 14.26 6.53 -0.26
CA GLY A 257 15.38 5.77 -0.81
C GLY A 257 15.00 4.79 -1.93
N TYR A 258 13.85 4.98 -2.59
CA TYR A 258 13.48 4.14 -3.73
C TYR A 258 14.45 4.32 -4.89
N GLU A 259 14.65 3.24 -5.66
CA GLU A 259 15.29 3.32 -6.96
C GLU A 259 14.29 3.90 -7.95
N PHE A 260 14.40 5.22 -8.26
CA PHE A 260 13.49 5.90 -9.15
C PHE A 260 14.23 6.86 -10.09
N ASP A 261 13.59 7.17 -11.21
CA ASP A 261 14.01 8.21 -12.15
C ASP A 261 12.78 8.92 -12.71
N TYR A 262 12.97 10.04 -13.37
CA TYR A 262 11.86 10.82 -13.89
C TYR A 262 12.23 11.60 -15.16
N LYS A 263 11.22 11.88 -15.96
CA LYS A 263 11.30 12.80 -17.09
C LYS A 263 10.31 13.94 -16.89
N TRP A 264 10.83 15.12 -16.56
CA TRP A 264 10.06 16.35 -16.53
C TRP A 264 10.18 17.10 -17.83
N ASP A 265 9.07 17.57 -18.38
CA ASP A 265 9.04 18.31 -19.64
C ASP A 265 8.06 19.50 -19.60
N ARG A 266 7.73 20.07 -20.75
CA ARG A 266 6.77 21.18 -20.88
C ARG A 266 5.38 20.72 -21.30
N GLY A 267 5.06 19.45 -21.11
CA GLY A 267 3.79 18.86 -21.49
C GLY A 267 2.61 19.36 -20.68
N THR A 268 1.44 19.11 -21.24
CA THR A 268 0.14 19.21 -20.59
C THR A 268 -0.30 17.80 -20.19
N HIS A 269 -1.51 17.64 -19.61
CA HIS A 269 -2.12 16.34 -19.28
C HIS A 269 -2.40 15.51 -20.54
N SER A 270 -1.35 14.96 -21.13
CA SER A 270 -1.40 14.25 -22.41
C SER A 270 -0.40 13.11 -22.45
N ILE A 271 -0.80 11.99 -23.05
CA ILE A 271 0.08 10.83 -23.29
C ILE A 271 1.21 11.12 -24.28
N TYR A 272 1.18 12.24 -25.02
CA TYR A 272 2.18 12.55 -26.04
C TYR A 272 3.61 12.54 -25.50
N TYR A 273 3.85 13.22 -24.39
CA TYR A 273 5.18 13.28 -23.77
C TYR A 273 5.54 11.96 -23.10
N GLY A 274 4.55 11.29 -22.49
CA GLY A 274 4.71 9.95 -21.95
C GLY A 274 5.12 8.94 -23.02
N THR A 275 4.55 9.03 -24.23
CA THR A 275 4.93 8.19 -25.38
C THR A 275 6.38 8.42 -25.79
N ARG A 276 6.86 9.67 -25.76
CA ARG A 276 8.26 10.00 -26.07
C ARG A 276 9.25 9.55 -25.00
N ALA A 277 8.84 9.53 -23.75
CA ALA A 277 9.66 9.07 -22.63
C ALA A 277 9.69 7.54 -22.50
N TYR A 278 8.69 6.85 -23.06
CA TYR A 278 8.47 5.42 -22.82
C TYR A 278 9.66 4.52 -23.23
N PRO A 279 10.34 4.71 -24.37
CA PRO A 279 11.52 3.90 -24.70
C PRO A 279 12.63 4.02 -23.66
N ASP A 280 12.98 5.25 -23.24
CA ASP A 280 13.99 5.49 -22.21
C ASP A 280 13.56 4.93 -20.86
N ALA A 281 12.29 5.08 -20.51
CA ALA A 281 11.73 4.52 -19.28
C ALA A 281 11.84 2.98 -19.26
N MET A 282 11.52 2.31 -20.37
CA MET A 282 11.64 0.86 -20.47
C MET A 282 13.10 0.39 -20.36
N ARG A 283 14.06 1.02 -21.06
CA ARG A 283 15.49 0.73 -20.91
C ARG A 283 15.93 0.89 -19.45
N TRP A 284 15.51 1.98 -18.82
CA TRP A 284 15.88 2.27 -17.44
C TRP A 284 15.25 1.26 -16.44
N LEU A 285 13.99 0.91 -16.62
CA LEU A 285 13.29 -0.06 -15.76
C LEU A 285 13.90 -1.45 -15.84
N TRP A 286 14.37 -1.88 -17.03
CA TRP A 286 14.94 -3.20 -17.26
C TRP A 286 16.46 -3.24 -17.18
N ARG A 287 17.12 -2.10 -16.94
CA ARG A 287 18.58 -2.07 -16.80
C ARG A 287 19.08 -3.04 -15.75
N GLY A 288 20.14 -3.79 -16.08
CA GLY A 288 20.77 -4.73 -15.17
C GLY A 288 19.98 -6.01 -14.89
N TRP A 289 18.79 -6.19 -15.53
CA TRP A 289 18.10 -7.46 -15.43
C TRP A 289 19.06 -8.62 -15.83
N PRO A 290 19.06 -9.78 -15.13
CA PRO A 290 18.09 -10.27 -14.15
C PRO A 290 18.42 -9.93 -12.68
N ALA A 291 19.39 -9.05 -12.39
CA ALA A 291 19.65 -8.63 -11.03
C ALA A 291 18.37 -8.10 -10.35
N LYS A 292 18.14 -8.51 -9.11
CA LYS A 292 16.91 -8.16 -8.36
C LYS A 292 16.91 -6.69 -8.00
N VAL A 293 15.75 -6.05 -8.17
CA VAL A 293 15.48 -4.73 -7.61
C VAL A 293 15.52 -4.85 -6.08
N GLN A 294 16.29 -3.99 -5.44
CA GLN A 294 16.43 -3.96 -3.99
C GLN A 294 15.56 -2.88 -3.36
N ALA A 295 15.09 -3.14 -2.15
CA ALA A 295 14.54 -2.08 -1.32
C ALA A 295 15.64 -1.09 -0.95
N GLY A 296 15.32 0.21 -1.01
CA GLY A 296 16.26 1.25 -0.64
C GLY A 296 16.32 1.50 0.87
N GLU A 297 17.15 2.45 1.28
CA GLU A 297 17.29 2.86 2.67
C GLU A 297 16.61 4.22 2.90
N SER A 298 15.55 4.24 3.72
CA SER A 298 14.80 5.46 4.01
C SER A 298 15.60 6.45 4.86
N MET A 299 15.44 7.75 4.60
CA MET A 299 15.93 8.81 5.47
C MET A 299 15.07 9.02 6.73
N ASN A 300 13.95 8.31 6.87
CA ASN A 300 13.06 8.42 8.01
C ASN A 300 13.76 8.01 9.31
N GLY A 301 13.98 8.97 10.23
CA GLY A 301 14.67 8.74 11.50
C GLY A 301 13.98 7.73 12.40
N MET A 302 12.63 7.64 12.38
CA MET A 302 11.90 6.63 13.15
C MET A 302 12.18 5.23 12.59
N LEU A 303 12.07 5.00 11.29
CA LEU A 303 12.41 3.70 10.68
C LEU A 303 13.86 3.30 11.01
N LYS A 304 14.82 4.22 10.88
CA LYS A 304 16.22 3.95 11.21
C LYS A 304 16.43 3.59 12.68
N SER A 305 15.65 4.17 13.59
CA SER A 305 15.76 3.87 15.02
C SER A 305 15.10 2.56 15.43
N LEU A 306 14.04 2.16 14.72
CA LEU A 306 13.26 0.95 15.04
C LEU A 306 13.88 -0.32 14.45
N LEU A 307 14.35 -0.24 13.20
CA LEU A 307 14.77 -1.40 12.44
C LEU A 307 16.20 -1.79 12.77
N ALA A 308 16.40 -3.03 13.20
CA ALA A 308 17.73 -3.59 13.35
C ALA A 308 18.31 -3.91 11.96
N LYS A 309 19.56 -3.55 11.75
CA LYS A 309 20.22 -3.69 10.44
C LYS A 309 20.30 -5.15 10.01
N GLY A 310 19.81 -5.45 8.81
CA GLY A 310 19.83 -6.80 8.22
C GLY A 310 18.73 -7.71 8.73
N GLU A 311 17.83 -7.23 9.59
CA GLU A 311 16.68 -7.99 10.07
C GLU A 311 15.46 -7.73 9.19
N GLU A 312 14.87 -8.82 8.71
CA GLU A 312 13.67 -8.82 7.88
C GLU A 312 12.55 -9.62 8.53
N TRP A 313 11.32 -9.42 8.06
CA TRP A 313 10.21 -10.27 8.49
C TRP A 313 10.41 -11.71 8.05
N GLN A 314 10.25 -12.64 8.99
CA GLN A 314 10.27 -14.08 8.75
C GLN A 314 8.99 -14.71 9.23
N GLU A 315 8.52 -15.77 8.58
CA GLU A 315 7.42 -16.58 9.12
C GLU A 315 7.88 -17.24 10.41
N ALA A 316 7.08 -17.14 11.48
CA ALA A 316 7.44 -17.63 12.80
C ALA A 316 7.63 -19.15 12.80
N THR A 317 8.71 -19.61 13.39
CA THR A 317 9.04 -21.04 13.57
C THR A 317 8.24 -21.65 14.73
N SER A 318 8.29 -22.99 14.87
CA SER A 318 7.73 -23.66 16.02
C SER A 318 8.37 -23.22 17.34
N GLU A 319 9.66 -22.90 17.34
CA GLU A 319 10.37 -22.36 18.51
C GLU A 319 9.90 -20.95 18.87
N ASP A 320 9.69 -20.08 17.87
CA ASP A 320 9.11 -18.76 18.07
C ASP A 320 7.72 -18.86 18.67
N MET A 321 6.90 -19.79 18.18
CA MET A 321 5.54 -20.02 18.70
C MET A 321 5.56 -20.55 20.14
N GLN A 322 6.53 -21.40 20.50
CA GLN A 322 6.70 -21.86 21.87
C GLN A 322 7.17 -20.73 22.80
N ALA A 323 8.06 -19.85 22.33
CA ALA A 323 8.53 -18.69 23.07
C ALA A 323 7.41 -17.67 23.35
N LEU A 324 6.41 -17.56 22.47
CA LEU A 324 5.24 -16.68 22.67
C LEU A 324 4.47 -17.00 23.96
N GLY A 325 4.37 -18.27 24.35
CA GLY A 325 3.58 -18.69 25.51
C GLY A 325 2.09 -18.33 25.40
N ASP A 326 1.29 -18.84 26.32
CA ASP A 326 -0.18 -18.74 26.27
C ASP A 326 -0.72 -17.30 26.29
N THR A 327 -0.11 -16.41 27.06
CA THR A 327 -0.60 -15.03 27.22
C THR A 327 -0.43 -14.20 25.95
N LEU A 328 0.72 -14.34 25.27
CA LEU A 328 1.01 -13.61 24.04
C LEU A 328 0.32 -14.23 22.83
N ALA A 329 0.20 -15.56 22.80
CA ALA A 329 -0.59 -16.25 21.79
C ALA A 329 -2.04 -15.75 21.77
N GLN A 330 -2.62 -15.46 22.93
CA GLN A 330 -3.98 -14.93 23.04
C GLN A 330 -4.12 -13.49 22.51
N LEU A 331 -3.08 -12.65 22.58
CA LEU A 331 -3.08 -11.34 21.96
C LEU A 331 -3.15 -11.46 20.43
N LEU A 332 -2.53 -12.50 19.87
CA LEU A 332 -2.56 -12.79 18.44
C LEU A 332 -3.86 -13.48 18.00
N ASP A 333 -4.60 -14.10 18.91
CA ASP A 333 -5.89 -14.75 18.63
C ASP A 333 -7.09 -13.79 18.75
N SER A 334 -6.84 -12.50 18.82
CA SER A 334 -7.90 -11.49 18.88
C SER A 334 -8.86 -11.64 17.73
N PRO A 335 -10.18 -11.73 17.99
CA PRO A 335 -11.16 -11.79 16.93
C PRO A 335 -11.24 -10.43 16.25
N VAL A 336 -10.61 -10.30 15.09
CA VAL A 336 -10.93 -9.19 14.19
C VAL A 336 -12.28 -9.52 13.57
N GLU A 337 -13.34 -8.84 14.00
CA GLU A 337 -14.63 -8.94 13.33
C GLU A 337 -14.50 -8.43 11.91
N TYR A 338 -14.37 -9.34 10.96
CA TYR A 338 -14.62 -9.04 9.57
C TYR A 338 -16.10 -8.70 9.41
N ASN A 339 -16.45 -7.43 9.39
CA ASN A 339 -17.69 -7.02 8.77
C ASN A 339 -17.52 -7.29 7.27
N ASN A 340 -17.96 -8.46 6.81
CA ASN A 340 -18.11 -8.80 5.39
C ASN A 340 -19.14 -7.89 4.67
N ARG A 341 -19.24 -6.62 5.07
CA ARG A 341 -20.01 -5.58 4.37
C ARG A 341 -19.22 -4.91 3.25
N GLU A 342 -18.15 -5.52 2.76
CA GLU A 342 -17.60 -5.16 1.45
C GLU A 342 -18.46 -5.66 0.28
N SER A 343 -19.54 -6.36 0.53
CA SER A 343 -20.56 -6.63 -0.49
C SER A 343 -21.55 -5.47 -0.60
N HIS A 344 -21.08 -4.28 -0.97
CA HIS A 344 -21.94 -3.30 -1.63
C HIS A 344 -22.14 -3.64 -3.12
N THR A 345 -22.06 -4.91 -3.46
CA THR A 345 -22.68 -5.45 -4.66
C THR A 345 -23.90 -6.21 -4.17
N GLY A 346 -25.08 -5.66 -4.42
CA GLY A 346 -26.36 -6.34 -4.21
C GLY A 346 -26.47 -7.57 -5.11
N TYR A 347 -25.62 -8.54 -4.90
CA TYR A 347 -25.75 -9.88 -5.44
C TYR A 347 -25.88 -10.85 -4.27
N ASN A 348 -27.02 -11.51 -4.22
CA ASN A 348 -27.36 -12.60 -3.32
C ASN A 348 -26.20 -13.60 -3.25
N ASN A 349 -25.49 -13.63 -2.14
CA ASN A 349 -24.66 -14.76 -1.79
C ASN A 349 -25.60 -15.85 -1.25
N PRO A 350 -25.87 -16.91 -2.03
CA PRO A 350 -26.71 -18.00 -1.55
C PRO A 350 -25.89 -18.85 -0.60
N LYS A 351 -26.14 -18.71 0.68
CA LYS A 351 -25.64 -19.38 1.87
C LYS A 351 -24.70 -18.49 2.69
N GLY A 352 -25.34 -17.59 3.44
CA GLY A 352 -24.71 -16.96 4.59
C GLY A 352 -24.22 -18.02 5.56
N ILE A 353 -22.91 -18.14 5.71
CA ILE A 353 -22.35 -18.69 6.92
C ILE A 353 -22.47 -17.58 7.95
N SER A 354 -23.57 -17.54 8.67
CA SER A 354 -23.69 -16.81 9.91
C SER A 354 -22.84 -17.55 10.96
N GLY A 355 -21.54 -17.40 10.89
CA GLY A 355 -20.62 -17.76 11.94
C GLY A 355 -20.73 -16.70 13.03
N SER A 356 -21.66 -16.81 13.95
CA SER A 356 -21.53 -16.25 15.29
C SER A 356 -20.40 -17.01 15.98
N GLY A 357 -19.15 -16.71 15.58
CA GLY A 357 -17.97 -17.25 16.21
C GLY A 357 -17.87 -16.72 17.64
N LYS A 358 -18.28 -17.48 18.59
CA LYS A 358 -17.82 -17.39 19.98
C LYS A 358 -16.34 -17.74 20.00
N SER A 359 -15.46 -16.82 19.61
CA SER A 359 -14.02 -16.94 19.86
C SER A 359 -13.67 -16.14 21.11
N GLY A 360 -14.12 -16.61 22.26
CA GLY A 360 -13.58 -16.17 23.52
C GLY A 360 -12.35 -17.02 23.82
N GLY A 361 -11.13 -16.45 23.78
CA GLY A 361 -9.96 -17.07 24.37
C GLY A 361 -10.18 -17.35 25.88
N ARG A 362 -9.32 -18.18 26.48
CA ARG A 362 -9.44 -18.63 27.90
C ARG A 362 -9.67 -17.47 28.90
N HIS A 363 -9.07 -16.29 28.66
CA HIS A 363 -9.21 -15.11 29.54
C HIS A 363 -10.55 -14.39 29.40
N THR A 364 -11.16 -14.38 28.20
CA THR A 364 -12.50 -13.81 28.03
C THR A 364 -13.56 -14.69 28.66
N ALA A 365 -13.37 -16.00 28.66
CA ALA A 365 -14.26 -16.95 29.39
C ALA A 365 -14.24 -16.70 30.91
N GLU A 366 -13.08 -16.39 31.48
CA GLU A 366 -12.99 -16.01 32.91
C GLU A 366 -13.62 -14.64 33.18
N ALA A 367 -13.37 -13.66 32.29
CA ALA A 367 -13.91 -12.30 32.40
C ALA A 367 -15.43 -12.25 32.29
N SER A 368 -16.08 -13.24 31.65
CA SER A 368 -17.54 -13.36 31.56
C SER A 368 -18.23 -13.54 32.89
N LYS A 369 -17.49 -13.90 33.94
CA LYS A 369 -17.99 -13.94 35.32
C LYS A 369 -18.24 -12.55 35.91
N TYR A 370 -17.59 -11.53 35.38
CA TYR A 370 -17.55 -10.17 35.89
C TYR A 370 -18.20 -9.14 34.96
N VAL A 371 -18.12 -9.38 33.64
CA VAL A 371 -18.57 -8.45 32.61
C VAL A 371 -19.33 -9.21 31.52
N LYS A 372 -20.44 -8.66 31.04
CA LYS A 372 -21.20 -9.24 29.92
C LYS A 372 -20.48 -8.98 28.60
N ASN A 373 -20.42 -9.97 27.71
CA ASN A 373 -19.79 -9.88 26.38
C ASN A 373 -18.36 -9.31 26.40
N PRO A 374 -17.43 -9.85 27.23
CA PRO A 374 -16.07 -9.34 27.26
C PRO A 374 -15.38 -9.57 25.92
N TYR A 375 -14.64 -8.56 25.45
CA TYR A 375 -13.89 -8.61 24.19
C TYR A 375 -12.38 -8.73 24.44
N ARG A 376 -11.80 -7.83 25.26
CA ARG A 376 -10.37 -7.80 25.58
C ARG A 376 -10.16 -7.73 27.09
N VAL A 377 -9.16 -8.45 27.58
CA VAL A 377 -8.67 -8.35 28.95
C VAL A 377 -7.23 -7.84 28.90
N LEU A 378 -6.97 -6.71 29.54
CA LEU A 378 -5.63 -6.12 29.68
C LEU A 378 -5.18 -6.30 31.14
N PRO A 379 -4.32 -7.30 31.44
CA PRO A 379 -3.79 -7.52 32.79
C PRO A 379 -2.76 -6.44 33.13
N LEU A 380 -2.72 -6.03 34.39
CA LEU A 380 -1.78 -5.05 34.91
C LEU A 380 -0.83 -5.71 35.92
N HIS A 381 0.39 -5.16 36.06
CA HIS A 381 1.41 -5.66 36.99
C HIS A 381 0.93 -5.81 38.46
N ASN A 382 0.06 -4.90 38.94
CA ASN A 382 -0.49 -4.95 40.29
C ASN A 382 -1.59 -6.01 40.45
N GLY A 383 -1.93 -6.73 39.37
CA GLY A 383 -2.98 -7.76 39.35
C GLY A 383 -4.38 -7.24 39.03
N ASP A 384 -4.57 -5.92 38.88
CA ASP A 384 -5.81 -5.34 38.34
C ASP A 384 -5.94 -5.69 36.85
N LYS A 385 -7.15 -5.57 36.29
CA LYS A 385 -7.41 -5.82 34.87
C LYS A 385 -8.36 -4.74 34.32
N TYR A 386 -8.05 -4.18 33.17
CA TYR A 386 -9.06 -3.51 32.36
C TYR A 386 -9.70 -4.52 31.41
N ILE A 387 -11.01 -4.43 31.25
CA ILE A 387 -11.81 -5.35 30.41
C ILE A 387 -12.66 -4.49 29.48
N THR A 388 -12.57 -4.73 28.17
CA THR A 388 -13.49 -4.12 27.21
C THR A 388 -14.58 -5.11 26.82
N THR A 389 -15.72 -4.58 26.34
CA THR A 389 -16.85 -5.36 25.84
C THR A 389 -16.97 -5.27 24.31
N CYS A 390 -17.78 -6.15 23.74
CA CYS A 390 -18.15 -6.07 22.32
C CYS A 390 -18.85 -4.76 21.95
N GLU A 391 -19.45 -4.08 22.91
CA GLU A 391 -20.11 -2.78 22.77
C GLU A 391 -19.12 -1.60 22.90
N GLY A 392 -17.86 -1.86 23.29
CA GLY A 392 -16.82 -0.84 23.48
C GLY A 392 -16.80 -0.21 24.88
N GLU A 393 -17.50 -0.78 25.85
CA GLU A 393 -17.45 -0.34 27.25
C GLU A 393 -16.14 -0.80 27.91
N ILE A 394 -15.61 0.00 28.84
CA ILE A 394 -14.40 -0.31 29.62
C ILE A 394 -14.78 -0.54 31.09
N PHE A 395 -14.27 -1.60 31.66
CA PHE A 395 -14.44 -1.97 33.08
C PHE A 395 -13.07 -2.13 33.74
N LEU A 396 -12.98 -1.78 35.02
CA LEU A 396 -11.83 -2.05 35.86
C LEU A 396 -12.19 -3.15 36.89
N LEU A 397 -11.48 -4.25 36.85
CA LEU A 397 -11.54 -5.32 37.85
C LEU A 397 -10.29 -5.25 38.73
N LYS A 398 -10.47 -4.89 39.99
CA LYS A 398 -9.38 -4.87 40.98
C LYS A 398 -8.99 -6.31 41.37
N LYS A 399 -7.71 -6.55 41.65
CA LYS A 399 -7.11 -7.87 41.93
C LYS A 399 -7.94 -8.76 42.87
N ASN A 400 -8.47 -8.20 43.92
CA ASN A 400 -9.21 -8.95 44.93
C ASN A 400 -10.73 -8.67 44.91
N SER A 401 -11.23 -8.03 43.86
CA SER A 401 -12.65 -7.70 43.72
C SER A 401 -13.42 -8.85 43.07
N ARG A 402 -14.66 -9.03 43.50
CA ARG A 402 -15.65 -9.90 42.86
C ARG A 402 -16.55 -9.15 41.88
N LYS A 403 -16.36 -7.82 41.73
CA LYS A 403 -17.19 -6.96 40.89
C LYS A 403 -16.29 -6.04 40.09
N ALA A 404 -16.49 -5.99 38.78
CA ALA A 404 -15.87 -5.01 37.90
C ALA A 404 -16.64 -3.67 37.94
N ALA A 405 -15.92 -2.57 38.04
CA ALA A 405 -16.48 -1.22 37.97
C ALA A 405 -16.48 -0.74 36.52
N LYS A 406 -17.63 -0.30 36.03
CA LYS A 406 -17.69 0.36 34.71
C LYS A 406 -17.01 1.72 34.80
N MET A 407 -16.19 2.03 33.80
CA MET A 407 -15.54 3.34 33.67
C MET A 407 -16.45 4.29 32.90
N ASP A 408 -16.58 5.52 33.39
CA ASP A 408 -17.25 6.59 32.66
C ASP A 408 -16.30 7.20 31.61
N ALA A 409 -15.97 6.37 30.61
CA ALA A 409 -15.10 6.75 29.53
C ALA A 409 -15.91 7.36 28.39
N LEU A 410 -15.82 8.66 28.20
CA LEU A 410 -16.40 9.40 27.08
C LEU A 410 -15.29 10.05 26.24
N PRO A 411 -15.36 10.02 24.92
CA PRO A 411 -16.38 9.38 24.07
C PRO A 411 -16.32 7.85 24.17
N LEU A 412 -17.39 7.16 23.75
CA LEU A 412 -17.43 5.69 23.73
C LEU A 412 -16.27 5.15 22.91
N SER A 413 -15.44 4.34 23.54
CA SER A 413 -14.25 3.76 22.92
C SER A 413 -14.59 2.56 22.04
N GLY A 414 -13.63 2.17 21.22
CA GLY A 414 -13.63 0.90 20.53
C GLY A 414 -13.23 -0.26 21.46
N LYS A 415 -12.98 -1.41 20.86
CA LYS A 415 -12.80 -2.68 21.58
C LYS A 415 -11.36 -2.92 22.05
N GLU A 416 -10.37 -2.35 21.35
CA GLU A 416 -8.94 -2.54 21.66
C GLU A 416 -8.43 -1.45 22.58
N ILE A 417 -7.64 -1.86 23.57
CA ILE A 417 -7.02 -0.97 24.55
C ILE A 417 -5.56 -1.32 24.78
N ALA A 418 -4.76 -0.30 25.10
CA ALA A 418 -3.40 -0.45 25.60
C ALA A 418 -3.13 0.55 26.72
N ILE A 419 -2.15 0.27 27.57
CA ILE A 419 -1.73 1.18 28.63
C ILE A 419 -0.32 1.68 28.35
N TYR A 420 -0.10 2.99 28.51
CA TYR A 420 1.21 3.61 28.35
C TYR A 420 2.20 3.08 29.40
N PRO A 421 3.50 2.89 29.09
CA PRO A 421 4.45 2.21 29.96
C PRO A 421 4.58 2.77 31.38
N ASN A 422 4.37 4.07 31.59
CA ASN A 422 4.36 4.68 32.92
C ASN A 422 3.02 4.56 33.67
N ARG A 423 2.00 3.92 33.03
CA ARG A 423 0.64 3.69 33.55
C ARG A 423 -0.19 4.92 33.88
N LYS A 424 0.17 6.08 33.36
CA LYS A 424 -0.60 7.32 33.56
C LYS A 424 -1.63 7.58 32.46
N MET A 425 -1.63 6.78 31.40
CA MET A 425 -2.51 6.95 30.25
C MET A 425 -2.97 5.59 29.70
N LEU A 426 -4.26 5.46 29.40
CA LEU A 426 -4.85 4.34 28.67
C LEU A 426 -5.25 4.83 27.29
N ILE A 427 -4.96 4.03 26.28
CA ILE A 427 -5.32 4.28 24.88
C ILE A 427 -6.42 3.30 24.49
N ALA A 428 -7.42 3.79 23.75
CA ALA A 428 -8.49 2.97 23.21
C ALA A 428 -8.75 3.30 21.74
N THR A 429 -9.11 2.30 20.94
CA THR A 429 -9.62 2.56 19.58
C THR A 429 -10.97 3.28 19.66
N GLU A 430 -11.27 4.14 18.70
CA GLU A 430 -12.58 4.75 18.54
C GLU A 430 -13.38 4.00 17.45
N LYS A 431 -14.66 3.77 17.69
CA LYS A 431 -15.50 3.04 16.75
C LYS A 431 -15.72 3.86 15.47
N ASN A 432 -15.43 3.25 14.30
CA ASN A 432 -15.60 3.86 12.98
C ASN A 432 -14.81 5.18 12.82
N SER A 433 -13.61 5.24 13.38
CA SER A 433 -12.77 6.44 13.37
C SER A 433 -11.31 6.05 13.14
N ASP A 434 -10.55 6.96 12.56
CA ASP A 434 -9.08 6.85 12.43
C ASP A 434 -8.35 7.46 13.64
N TRP A 435 -9.12 7.93 14.64
CA TRP A 435 -8.59 8.41 15.89
C TRP A 435 -8.53 7.31 16.94
N LEU A 436 -7.50 7.37 17.78
CA LEU A 436 -7.45 6.66 19.05
C LEU A 436 -7.64 7.68 20.16
N ILE A 437 -8.37 7.27 21.19
CA ILE A 437 -8.65 8.09 22.36
C ILE A 437 -7.63 7.81 23.44
N SER A 438 -7.09 8.84 24.07
CA SER A 438 -6.30 8.73 25.28
C SER A 438 -7.12 9.15 26.50
N TYR A 439 -6.98 8.41 27.58
CA TYR A 439 -7.54 8.72 28.90
C TYR A 439 -6.42 8.85 29.91
N LEU A 440 -6.47 9.82 30.81
CA LEU A 440 -5.62 9.85 31.97
C LEU A 440 -6.12 8.84 33.02
N ILE A 441 -5.21 8.19 33.72
CA ILE A 441 -5.51 7.20 34.76
C ILE A 441 -5.28 7.83 36.13
N ALA A 442 -6.34 7.93 36.97
CA ALA A 442 -6.24 8.37 38.35
C ALA A 442 -5.58 7.29 39.25
N PRO A 443 -5.14 7.64 40.47
CA PRO A 443 -4.52 6.68 41.40
C PRO A 443 -5.42 5.48 41.75
N ASP A 444 -6.74 5.65 41.74
CA ASP A 444 -7.72 4.57 41.96
C ASP A 444 -7.96 3.71 40.70
N GLY A 445 -7.37 4.10 39.53
CA GLY A 445 -7.54 3.44 38.25
C GLY A 445 -8.76 3.91 37.45
N SER A 446 -9.48 4.93 37.90
CA SER A 446 -10.55 5.54 37.11
C SER A 446 -9.97 6.30 35.91
N LEU A 447 -10.76 6.36 34.81
CA LEU A 447 -10.38 7.01 33.58
C LEU A 447 -11.03 8.39 33.47
N HIS A 448 -10.26 9.40 33.08
CA HIS A 448 -10.76 10.77 32.91
C HIS A 448 -10.04 11.51 31.77
N CYS A 449 -10.50 12.71 31.43
CA CYS A 449 -9.90 13.56 30.38
C CYS A 449 -9.75 12.83 29.04
N GLY A 450 -10.76 12.07 28.63
CA GLY A 450 -10.75 11.39 27.32
C GLY A 450 -10.69 12.40 26.17
N GLN A 451 -9.77 12.19 25.24
CA GLN A 451 -9.66 13.02 24.03
C GLN A 451 -9.08 12.21 22.87
N GLN A 452 -9.44 12.57 21.63
CA GLN A 452 -8.77 12.11 20.43
C GLN A 452 -7.32 12.59 20.46
N PHE A 453 -6.37 11.65 20.34
CA PHE A 453 -4.96 11.96 20.51
C PHE A 453 -4.06 11.37 19.43
N TYR A 454 -4.25 10.11 19.05
CA TYR A 454 -3.51 9.47 17.97
C TYR A 454 -4.35 9.49 16.70
N TRP A 455 -3.79 9.99 15.60
CA TRP A 455 -4.45 9.96 14.29
C TRP A 455 -3.71 9.01 13.35
N LEU A 456 -4.44 7.99 12.86
CA LEU A 456 -3.89 6.94 12.03
C LEU A 456 -4.13 7.23 10.54
N HIS A 457 -3.23 6.74 9.71
CA HIS A 457 -3.46 6.71 8.27
C HIS A 457 -4.39 5.55 7.92
N ASN A 458 -5.41 5.87 7.12
CA ASN A 458 -6.29 4.90 6.54
C ASN A 458 -6.50 5.30 5.08
N THR A 459 -6.23 4.40 4.15
CA THR A 459 -6.55 4.69 2.76
C THR A 459 -8.07 4.64 2.59
N ASN A 460 -8.65 5.56 1.81
CA ASN A 460 -10.10 5.74 1.64
C ASN A 460 -10.88 4.46 1.23
N ASN A 461 -10.19 3.38 0.96
CA ASN A 461 -10.75 2.11 0.51
C ASN A 461 -10.89 1.07 1.63
N HIS A 462 -10.36 1.36 2.81
CA HIS A 462 -10.49 0.49 3.99
C HIS A 462 -11.60 0.98 4.92
N ASN A 463 -12.76 1.33 4.34
CA ASN A 463 -13.92 1.80 5.07
C ASN A 463 -14.15 1.02 6.37
N HIS A 464 -13.82 1.67 7.50
CA HIS A 464 -14.13 1.21 8.85
C HIS A 464 -13.71 -0.22 9.18
N THR A 465 -12.64 -0.73 8.55
CA THR A 465 -12.01 -1.97 9.01
C THR A 465 -11.50 -1.74 10.43
N PRO A 466 -11.97 -2.50 11.41
CA PRO A 466 -11.53 -2.31 12.79
C PRO A 466 -10.01 -2.49 12.88
N TYR A 467 -9.36 -1.62 13.63
CA TYR A 467 -7.96 -1.78 13.97
C TYR A 467 -7.79 -2.98 14.91
N GLY A 468 -6.66 -3.66 14.80
CA GLY A 468 -6.27 -4.71 15.71
C GLY A 468 -5.71 -4.15 17.03
N ASN A 469 -5.07 -5.01 17.81
CA ASN A 469 -4.54 -4.63 19.11
C ASN A 469 -3.32 -3.69 19.00
N MET A 470 -2.93 -3.18 20.16
CA MET A 470 -1.87 -2.20 20.34
C MET A 470 -0.83 -2.71 21.34
N ALA A 471 0.42 -2.28 21.16
CA ALA A 471 1.51 -2.49 22.11
C ALA A 471 2.41 -1.25 22.18
N PHE A 472 3.19 -1.12 23.24
CA PHE A 472 4.18 -0.07 23.41
C PHE A 472 5.60 -0.65 23.42
N ASP A 473 6.58 0.15 23.00
CA ASP A 473 7.98 -0.10 23.33
C ASP A 473 8.41 0.66 24.61
N THR A 474 9.64 0.40 25.06
CA THR A 474 10.21 1.06 26.24
C THR A 474 10.48 2.55 26.05
N LEU A 475 10.43 3.05 24.82
CA LEU A 475 10.54 4.48 24.48
C LEU A 475 9.18 5.18 24.43
N GLY A 476 8.08 4.46 24.63
CA GLY A 476 6.73 5.00 24.60
C GLY A 476 6.16 5.20 23.19
N ASN A 477 6.75 4.58 22.18
CA ASN A 477 6.12 4.51 20.85
C ASN A 477 4.98 3.50 20.88
N LEU A 478 3.84 3.89 20.31
CA LEU A 478 2.67 3.03 20.16
C LEU A 478 2.72 2.29 18.82
N TYR A 479 2.61 0.99 18.87
CA TYR A 479 2.46 0.11 17.71
C TYR A 479 1.01 -0.35 17.63
N ILE A 480 0.39 -0.20 16.47
CA ILE A 480 -0.98 -0.63 16.24
C ILE A 480 -1.11 -1.45 14.97
N ALA A 481 -1.83 -2.57 15.05
CA ALA A 481 -2.17 -3.42 13.92
C ALA A 481 -3.24 -2.73 13.05
N THR A 482 -2.94 -2.50 11.76
CA THR A 482 -3.83 -1.76 10.85
C THR A 482 -3.95 -2.45 9.49
N PRO A 483 -4.93 -2.06 8.66
CA PRO A 483 -5.07 -2.59 7.30
C PRO A 483 -3.88 -2.35 6.37
N ILE A 484 -3.06 -1.33 6.63
CA ILE A 484 -1.93 -0.96 5.77
C ILE A 484 -0.55 -1.36 6.34
N GLY A 485 -0.53 -2.12 7.43
CA GLY A 485 0.69 -2.52 8.14
C GLY A 485 0.62 -2.20 9.62
N ILE A 486 1.74 -2.31 10.33
CA ILE A 486 1.87 -1.82 11.70
C ILE A 486 2.20 -0.33 11.64
N GLN A 487 1.33 0.52 12.16
CA GLN A 487 1.62 1.93 12.30
C GLN A 487 2.29 2.19 13.64
N VAL A 488 3.35 2.98 13.62
CA VAL A 488 4.12 3.36 14.81
C VAL A 488 3.96 4.84 15.06
N CYS A 489 3.37 5.18 16.20
CA CYS A 489 3.14 6.55 16.62
C CYS A 489 4.15 6.98 17.67
N ASP A 490 4.61 8.23 17.57
CA ASP A 490 5.43 8.85 18.60
C ASP A 490 4.60 9.25 19.85
N GLN A 491 5.31 9.76 20.88
CA GLN A 491 4.68 10.22 22.13
C GLN A 491 3.71 11.40 21.95
N ASN A 492 3.70 12.06 20.80
CA ASN A 492 2.78 13.16 20.45
C ASN A 492 1.58 12.67 19.62
N GLY A 493 1.37 11.37 19.49
CA GLY A 493 0.24 10.78 18.78
C GLY A 493 0.35 10.81 17.25
N ARG A 494 1.53 11.08 16.69
CA ARG A 494 1.76 11.19 15.25
C ARG A 494 2.32 9.89 14.67
N VAL A 495 1.72 9.37 13.62
CA VAL A 495 2.30 8.25 12.86
C VAL A 495 3.61 8.69 12.22
N ARG A 496 4.71 8.04 12.61
CA ARG A 496 6.07 8.31 12.13
C ARG A 496 6.63 7.19 11.26
N ALA A 497 6.13 5.95 11.43
CA ALA A 497 6.52 4.80 10.63
C ALA A 497 5.34 3.90 10.33
N ILE A 498 5.40 3.21 9.20
CA ILE A 498 4.45 2.17 8.78
C ILE A 498 5.28 0.97 8.32
N LEU A 499 5.04 -0.19 8.93
CA LEU A 499 5.79 -1.42 8.69
C LEU A 499 4.87 -2.41 7.99
N PRO A 500 4.98 -2.57 6.66
CA PRO A 500 4.21 -3.58 5.94
C PRO A 500 4.72 -4.98 6.26
N LEU A 501 3.82 -5.98 6.23
CA LEU A 501 4.20 -7.37 6.32
C LEU A 501 4.37 -8.00 4.93
N PRO A 502 5.15 -9.08 4.79
CA PRO A 502 5.26 -9.81 3.53
C PRO A 502 3.93 -10.41 3.08
N GLY A 503 3.73 -10.52 1.75
CA GLY A 503 2.61 -11.22 1.12
C GLY A 503 1.43 -10.34 0.74
N ALA A 504 0.39 -11.00 0.21
CA ALA A 504 -0.76 -10.37 -0.45
C ALA A 504 -1.72 -9.60 0.46
N GLY A 505 -1.72 -9.89 1.74
CA GLY A 505 -2.64 -9.26 2.69
C GLY A 505 -1.86 -8.45 3.71
N ARG A 506 -1.62 -7.19 3.49
CA ARG A 506 -0.88 -6.31 4.41
C ARG A 506 -1.60 -6.00 5.70
N LYS A 507 -2.88 -6.39 5.79
CA LYS A 507 -3.66 -6.20 6.97
C LYS A 507 -3.04 -6.97 8.12
N VAL A 508 -2.58 -6.23 9.12
CA VAL A 508 -2.13 -6.81 10.37
C VAL A 508 -3.33 -6.99 11.27
N ASP A 509 -3.60 -8.25 11.63
CA ASP A 509 -4.74 -8.60 12.47
C ASP A 509 -4.44 -8.38 13.95
N ALA A 510 -3.21 -8.69 14.37
CA ALA A 510 -2.75 -8.55 15.75
C ALA A 510 -1.23 -8.47 15.82
N LEU A 511 -0.70 -7.97 16.93
CA LEU A 511 0.73 -7.91 17.21
C LEU A 511 1.05 -8.17 18.69
N ALA A 512 2.27 -8.60 18.98
CA ALA A 512 2.78 -8.78 20.35
C ALA A 512 4.30 -8.60 20.40
N PHE A 513 4.82 -8.15 21.55
CA PHE A 513 6.26 -8.08 21.81
C PHE A 513 6.73 -9.17 22.77
N ILE A 514 7.90 -9.75 22.46
CA ILE A 514 8.73 -10.50 23.40
C ILE A 514 10.14 -9.94 23.35
N GLY A 515 10.56 -9.29 24.42
CA GLY A 515 11.84 -8.57 24.40
C GLY A 515 11.88 -7.57 23.25
N ASN A 516 12.83 -7.71 22.34
CA ASN A 516 12.94 -6.87 21.15
C ASN A 516 12.41 -7.53 19.87
N LYS A 517 11.72 -8.66 19.96
CA LYS A 517 11.03 -9.29 18.84
C LYS A 517 9.56 -8.86 18.81
N ILE A 518 9.09 -8.43 17.65
CA ILE A 518 7.68 -8.21 17.39
C ILE A 518 7.12 -9.38 16.58
N TYR A 519 6.00 -9.91 17.01
CA TYR A 519 5.21 -10.93 16.34
C TYR A 519 3.97 -10.27 15.79
N ALA A 520 3.65 -10.54 14.52
CA ALA A 520 2.51 -9.94 13.84
C ALA A 520 1.72 -11.00 13.07
N LYS A 521 0.40 -11.03 13.26
CA LYS A 521 -0.51 -11.94 12.56
C LYS A 521 -1.05 -11.27 11.31
N CYS A 522 -1.01 -11.98 10.19
CA CYS A 522 -1.53 -11.54 8.91
C CYS A 522 -2.05 -12.75 8.13
N GLY A 523 -3.34 -12.74 7.75
CA GLY A 523 -3.92 -13.78 6.89
C GLY A 523 -3.77 -15.21 7.41
N GLY A 524 -3.79 -15.39 8.74
CA GLY A 524 -3.62 -16.70 9.40
C GLY A 524 -2.17 -17.12 9.64
N LYS A 525 -1.19 -16.40 9.09
CA LYS A 525 0.24 -16.58 9.34
C LYS A 525 0.72 -15.64 10.43
N ILE A 526 1.77 -16.04 11.13
CA ILE A 526 2.47 -15.21 12.11
C ILE A 526 3.87 -14.95 11.58
N PHE A 527 4.23 -13.66 11.55
CA PHE A 527 5.56 -13.19 11.18
C PHE A 527 6.27 -12.68 12.41
N VAL A 528 7.58 -12.81 12.44
CA VAL A 528 8.45 -12.31 13.51
C VAL A 528 9.58 -11.48 12.92
N ARG A 529 9.95 -10.40 13.64
CA ARG A 529 11.10 -9.57 13.30
C ARG A 529 11.76 -9.02 14.55
N THR A 530 13.10 -8.97 14.56
CA THR A 530 13.88 -8.35 15.63
C THR A 530 13.99 -6.84 15.40
N PHE A 531 13.71 -6.06 16.43
CA PHE A 531 13.82 -4.59 16.42
C PHE A 531 15.00 -4.11 17.27
N ALA A 532 15.39 -2.85 17.07
CA ALA A 532 16.44 -2.20 17.85
C ALA A 532 15.99 -1.88 19.29
N HIS A 533 14.68 -1.80 19.53
CA HIS A 533 14.09 -1.46 20.82
C HIS A 533 13.31 -2.62 21.42
N THR A 534 13.26 -2.64 22.75
CA THR A 534 12.51 -3.65 23.50
C THR A 534 11.05 -3.21 23.65
N GLY A 535 10.11 -4.12 23.44
CA GLY A 535 8.71 -3.93 23.76
C GLY A 535 8.47 -3.87 25.28
N TRP A 536 7.34 -3.31 25.67
CA TRP A 536 6.88 -3.31 27.05
C TRP A 536 5.44 -3.84 27.12
N ASN A 537 5.18 -4.70 28.07
CA ASN A 537 3.88 -5.33 28.25
C ASN A 537 3.18 -4.84 29.54
N SER A 538 1.86 -4.73 29.53
CA SER A 538 1.07 -4.14 30.62
C SER A 538 1.20 -4.87 31.97
N TRP A 539 1.60 -6.12 31.97
CA TRP A 539 1.87 -6.93 33.18
C TRP A 539 3.28 -6.76 33.75
N GLU A 540 4.17 -6.08 33.03
CA GLU A 540 5.50 -5.73 33.51
C GLU A 540 5.45 -4.52 34.45
N ALA A 541 6.49 -4.30 35.23
CA ALA A 541 6.60 -3.13 36.09
C ALA A 541 6.55 -1.83 35.25
N PRO A 542 5.88 -0.77 35.74
CA PRO A 542 5.87 0.50 35.03
C PRO A 542 7.29 1.08 34.93
N ILE A 543 7.56 1.78 33.82
CA ILE A 543 8.84 2.42 33.57
C ILE A 543 8.65 3.91 33.33
N ASP A 544 9.67 4.71 33.69
CA ASP A 544 9.71 6.13 33.34
C ASP A 544 10.18 6.28 31.91
N VAL A 545 9.25 6.67 31.04
CA VAL A 545 9.55 6.93 29.64
C VAL A 545 10.15 8.33 29.50
N LYS A 546 11.37 8.42 28.96
CA LYS A 546 11.99 9.72 28.67
C LYS A 546 11.21 10.44 27.57
N SER A 547 10.95 11.74 27.76
CA SER A 547 10.34 12.57 26.71
C SER A 547 11.26 12.59 25.48
N GLN A 548 10.69 12.31 24.31
CA GLN A 548 11.45 12.38 23.04
C GLN A 548 11.57 13.81 22.49
N GLY A 549 11.16 14.81 23.28
CA GLY A 549 11.14 16.20 22.83
C GLY A 549 10.00 16.49 21.83
N GLN A 550 9.78 17.78 21.58
CA GLN A 550 8.80 18.26 20.58
C GLN A 550 9.46 18.43 19.20
N GLY A 551 10.16 17.43 18.71
CA GLY A 551 10.82 17.48 17.41
C GLY A 551 9.87 17.34 16.22
#